data_3977fbdfe328b630465e6aa0a161aa4d
#
_entry.id   3977fbdfe328b630465e6aa0a161aa4d
#
_cell.length_a   1.000
_cell.length_b   1.000
_cell.length_c   1.000
_cell.angle_alpha   90.00
_cell.angle_beta   90.00
_cell.angle_gamma   90.00
#
_symmetry.space_group_name_H-M   'P 1'
#
loop_
_entity.id
_entity.type
_entity.pdbx_description
1 polymer ?
#
loop_
_entity_poly.entity_id
_entity_poly.type
_entity_poly.pdbx_seq_one_letter_code
_entity_poly.pdbx_strand_id
1 'polypeptide(L)'
;MTKKKFMAEAYELAKLGQYSTKPGVNVGCVIVKNNKILSKGWYEEYGGSHAEINAINSLKRKYPKSYETVLSQSSIFISLEPCSTTGKTPPCVDELKKYDFKEIVIGHEDTSQYGIQELIKSGFKIRQIKQKSLDINQGFFKKINTTSPYIRAKIAMSKDGKTSFKNKKNKWITSIASRNDAQHY
;
A
#
# COMPACT_ATOMS: atom_id res chain seq x y z
N MET A 1 11.75 -14.11 -10.75
CA MET A 1 11.61 -13.57 -9.37
C MET A 1 10.63 -14.44 -8.58
N THR A 2 10.74 -14.51 -7.26
CA THR A 2 9.79 -15.27 -6.42
C THR A 2 8.55 -14.41 -6.10
N LYS A 3 7.40 -15.04 -5.80
CA LYS A 3 6.18 -14.32 -5.37
C LYS A 3 6.44 -13.39 -4.18
N LYS A 4 7.33 -13.76 -3.25
CA LYS A 4 7.74 -12.89 -2.13
C LYS A 4 8.38 -11.58 -2.60
N LYS A 5 9.18 -11.61 -3.68
CA LYS A 5 9.81 -10.39 -4.24
C LYS A 5 8.78 -9.46 -4.89
N PHE A 6 7.74 -10.02 -5.56
CA PHE A 6 6.66 -9.20 -6.12
C PHE A 6 5.81 -8.55 -5.02
N MET A 7 5.53 -9.27 -3.95
CA MET A 7 4.85 -8.70 -2.80
C MET A 7 5.71 -7.63 -2.11
N ALA A 8 7.03 -7.83 -1.98
CA ALA A 8 7.94 -6.81 -1.48
C ALA A 8 7.88 -5.53 -2.33
N GLU A 9 7.87 -5.65 -3.64
CA GLU A 9 7.72 -4.51 -4.56
C GLU A 9 6.39 -3.77 -4.34
N ALA A 10 5.28 -4.49 -4.12
CA ALA A 10 4.01 -3.86 -3.79
C ALA A 10 4.09 -3.05 -2.48
N TYR A 11 4.80 -3.55 -1.47
CA TYR A 11 5.03 -2.78 -0.23
C TYR A 11 5.93 -1.56 -0.44
N GLU A 12 6.98 -1.65 -1.26
CA GLU A 12 7.81 -0.48 -1.59
C GLU A 12 7.00 0.61 -2.32
N LEU A 13 6.12 0.21 -3.25
CA LEU A 13 5.20 1.14 -3.91
C LEU A 13 4.24 1.79 -2.91
N ALA A 14 3.71 1.04 -1.95
CA ALA A 14 2.83 1.58 -0.93
C ALA A 14 3.49 2.72 -0.12
N LYS A 15 4.80 2.68 0.10
CA LYS A 15 5.54 3.75 0.80
C LYS A 15 5.51 5.09 0.05
N LEU A 16 5.34 5.08 -1.26
CA LEU A 16 5.29 6.31 -2.06
C LEU A 16 4.10 7.20 -1.70
N GLY A 17 3.00 6.62 -1.21
CA GLY A 17 1.83 7.34 -0.73
C GLY A 17 1.88 7.76 0.73
N GLN A 18 2.96 7.48 1.48
CA GLN A 18 3.02 7.56 2.95
C GLN A 18 2.55 8.92 3.52
N TYR A 19 2.75 10.01 2.81
CA TYR A 19 2.44 11.36 3.30
C TYR A 19 1.19 11.98 2.64
N SER A 20 0.74 11.44 1.51
CA SER A 20 -0.34 12.01 0.70
C SER A 20 -1.69 11.31 0.88
N THR A 21 -1.71 10.08 1.42
CA THR A 21 -2.93 9.28 1.53
C THR A 21 -3.69 9.48 2.85
N LYS A 22 -3.15 10.22 3.81
CA LYS A 22 -3.80 10.41 5.12
C LYS A 22 -5.16 11.12 5.00
N PRO A 23 -6.18 10.71 5.75
CA PRO A 23 -6.22 9.66 6.79
C PRO A 23 -6.42 8.23 6.27
N GLY A 24 -6.28 8.00 4.96
CA GLY A 24 -6.40 6.69 4.33
C GLY A 24 -5.18 5.79 4.59
N VAL A 25 -5.17 4.66 3.89
CA VAL A 25 -4.13 3.63 4.00
C VAL A 25 -3.14 3.72 2.84
N ASN A 26 -1.93 3.22 3.05
CA ASN A 26 -0.93 3.11 2.01
C ASN A 26 -1.02 1.74 1.37
N VAL A 27 -1.30 1.70 0.08
CA VAL A 27 -1.45 0.48 -0.69
C VAL A 27 -0.59 0.56 -1.95
N GLY A 28 0.05 -0.54 -2.28
CA GLY A 28 0.75 -0.71 -3.54
C GLY A 28 0.34 -1.99 -4.24
N CYS A 29 0.43 -1.98 -5.55
CA CYS A 29 -0.03 -3.05 -6.41
C CYS A 29 0.93 -3.28 -7.57
N VAL A 30 1.20 -4.55 -7.90
CA VAL A 30 1.93 -4.92 -9.13
C VAL A 30 1.18 -6.01 -9.88
N ILE A 31 1.16 -5.91 -11.21
CA ILE A 31 0.61 -6.91 -12.12
C ILE A 31 1.77 -7.65 -12.78
N VAL A 32 1.74 -8.98 -12.69
CA VAL A 32 2.86 -9.85 -13.06
C VAL A 32 2.41 -10.91 -14.05
N LYS A 33 3.15 -11.07 -15.14
CA LYS A 33 3.00 -12.17 -16.11
C LYS A 33 4.38 -12.75 -16.42
N ASN A 34 4.49 -14.08 -16.47
CA ASN A 34 5.73 -14.79 -16.79
C ASN A 34 6.94 -14.30 -15.98
N ASN A 35 6.78 -14.17 -14.66
CA ASN A 35 7.82 -13.68 -13.74
C ASN A 35 8.35 -12.27 -14.02
N LYS A 36 7.64 -11.45 -14.80
CA LYS A 36 7.97 -10.04 -15.09
C LYS A 36 6.84 -9.14 -14.60
N ILE A 37 7.19 -8.03 -13.96
CA ILE A 37 6.24 -6.98 -13.61
C ILE A 37 5.88 -6.24 -14.90
N LEU A 38 4.58 -6.21 -15.22
CA LEU A 38 4.06 -5.52 -16.41
C LEU A 38 3.64 -4.09 -16.09
N SER A 39 3.00 -3.90 -14.92
CA SER A 39 2.57 -2.59 -14.45
C SER A 39 2.63 -2.48 -12.94
N LYS A 40 2.64 -1.26 -12.45
CA LYS A 40 2.72 -0.87 -11.06
C LYS A 40 1.66 0.20 -10.77
N GLY A 41 1.16 0.24 -9.54
CA GLY A 41 0.28 1.28 -9.04
C GLY A 41 0.42 1.39 -7.52
N TRP A 42 0.13 2.54 -6.99
CA TRP A 42 0.00 2.78 -5.55
C TRP A 42 -1.12 3.78 -5.32
N TYR A 43 -1.61 3.84 -4.09
CA TYR A 43 -2.55 4.88 -3.70
C TYR A 43 -1.78 6.19 -3.55
N GLU A 44 -1.98 7.10 -4.48
CA GLU A 44 -1.15 8.29 -4.63
C GLU A 44 -1.57 9.41 -3.68
N GLU A 45 -2.88 9.62 -3.54
CA GLU A 45 -3.44 10.68 -2.70
C GLU A 45 -4.82 10.31 -2.16
N TYR A 46 -5.19 10.93 -1.04
CA TYR A 46 -6.47 10.70 -0.39
C TYR A 46 -7.66 11.10 -1.26
N GLY A 47 -8.53 10.14 -1.56
CA GLY A 47 -9.70 10.30 -2.42
C GLY A 47 -9.44 10.07 -3.90
N GLY A 48 -8.19 9.83 -4.29
CA GLY A 48 -7.81 9.41 -5.64
C GLY A 48 -8.05 7.93 -5.91
N SER A 49 -7.61 7.49 -7.09
CA SER A 49 -7.71 6.07 -7.49
C SER A 49 -6.85 5.17 -6.61
N HIS A 50 -7.39 4.02 -6.22
CA HIS A 50 -6.66 3.03 -5.43
C HIS A 50 -5.55 2.36 -6.24
N ALA A 51 -4.63 1.69 -5.54
CA ALA A 51 -3.43 1.08 -6.11
C ALA A 51 -3.73 0.09 -7.24
N GLU A 52 -4.78 -0.72 -7.07
CA GLU A 52 -5.25 -1.70 -8.04
C GLU A 52 -5.68 -1.01 -9.34
N ILE A 53 -6.48 0.03 -9.21
CA ILE A 53 -6.98 0.81 -10.34
C ILE A 53 -5.83 1.48 -11.09
N ASN A 54 -4.89 2.07 -10.35
CA ASN A 54 -3.70 2.69 -10.93
C ASN A 54 -2.82 1.68 -11.68
N ALA A 55 -2.63 0.47 -11.12
CA ALA A 55 -1.89 -0.61 -11.78
C ALA A 55 -2.60 -1.10 -13.06
N ILE A 56 -3.93 -1.30 -13.02
CA ILE A 56 -4.74 -1.69 -14.17
C ILE A 56 -4.71 -0.62 -15.24
N ASN A 57 -4.92 0.65 -14.89
CA ASN A 57 -4.87 1.76 -15.83
C ASN A 57 -3.49 1.94 -16.47
N SER A 58 -2.42 1.73 -15.69
CA SER A 58 -1.05 1.72 -16.22
C SER A 58 -0.87 0.61 -17.26
N LEU A 59 -1.43 -0.58 -17.02
CA LEU A 59 -1.38 -1.69 -17.95
C LEU A 59 -2.24 -1.42 -19.21
N LYS A 60 -3.44 -0.85 -19.05
CA LYS A 60 -4.32 -0.46 -20.18
C LYS A 60 -3.61 0.51 -21.12
N ARG A 61 -2.90 1.51 -20.57
CA ARG A 61 -2.11 2.44 -21.40
C ARG A 61 -0.98 1.75 -22.18
N LYS A 62 -0.36 0.74 -21.56
CA LYS A 62 0.74 -0.01 -22.18
C LYS A 62 0.27 -1.02 -23.25
N TYR A 63 -0.92 -1.59 -23.06
CA TYR A 63 -1.49 -2.64 -23.93
C TYR A 63 -2.92 -2.30 -24.35
N PRO A 64 -3.18 -1.17 -25.05
CA PRO A 64 -4.55 -0.65 -25.26
C PRO A 64 -5.48 -1.60 -26.01
N LYS A 65 -4.94 -2.44 -26.89
CA LYS A 65 -5.72 -3.39 -27.71
C LYS A 65 -5.82 -4.80 -27.11
N SER A 66 -5.04 -5.13 -26.08
CA SER A 66 -4.92 -6.50 -25.57
C SER A 66 -4.89 -6.58 -24.03
N TYR A 67 -5.20 -5.49 -23.32
CA TYR A 67 -5.09 -5.44 -21.87
C TYR A 67 -5.91 -6.52 -21.15
N GLU A 68 -7.11 -6.85 -21.65
CA GLU A 68 -7.97 -7.89 -21.04
C GLU A 68 -7.30 -9.26 -21.12
N THR A 69 -6.82 -9.65 -22.30
CA THR A 69 -6.05 -10.89 -22.49
C THR A 69 -4.76 -10.91 -21.66
N VAL A 70 -4.09 -9.75 -21.52
CA VAL A 70 -2.88 -9.67 -20.68
C VAL A 70 -3.25 -9.82 -19.22
N LEU A 71 -4.33 -9.20 -18.73
CA LEU A 71 -4.80 -9.31 -17.35
C LEU A 71 -5.21 -10.75 -17.01
N SER A 72 -5.98 -11.41 -17.87
CA SER A 72 -6.41 -12.81 -17.65
C SER A 72 -5.24 -13.81 -17.59
N GLN A 73 -4.11 -13.46 -18.18
CA GLN A 73 -2.88 -14.25 -18.12
C GLN A 73 -1.91 -13.80 -17.03
N SER A 74 -2.32 -12.86 -16.17
CA SER A 74 -1.47 -12.25 -15.14
C SER A 74 -1.93 -12.62 -13.74
N SER A 75 -1.01 -12.49 -12.78
CA SER A 75 -1.31 -12.46 -11.35
C SER A 75 -1.18 -11.03 -10.85
N ILE A 76 -2.05 -10.64 -9.92
CA ILE A 76 -2.00 -9.33 -9.28
C ILE A 76 -1.56 -9.47 -7.82
N PHE A 77 -0.65 -8.62 -7.36
CA PHE A 77 -0.13 -8.59 -5.99
C PHE A 77 -0.50 -7.25 -5.36
N ILE A 78 -1.19 -7.29 -4.25
CA ILE A 78 -1.75 -6.13 -3.56
C ILE A 78 -1.29 -6.17 -2.10
N SER A 79 -0.69 -5.11 -1.60
CA SER A 79 -0.10 -5.09 -0.26
C SER A 79 -1.12 -5.14 0.88
N LEU A 80 -2.37 -4.74 0.63
CA LEU A 80 -3.50 -4.76 1.56
C LEU A 80 -4.73 -5.34 0.86
N GLU A 81 -5.66 -5.90 1.62
CA GLU A 81 -6.94 -6.40 1.11
C GLU A 81 -7.68 -5.35 0.28
N PRO A 82 -8.17 -5.69 -0.94
CA PRO A 82 -8.98 -4.78 -1.75
C PRO A 82 -10.27 -4.40 -1.04
N CYS A 83 -10.66 -3.12 -1.13
CA CYS A 83 -11.90 -2.65 -0.51
C CYS A 83 -13.13 -3.27 -1.18
N SER A 84 -14.11 -3.63 -0.34
CA SER A 84 -15.43 -4.17 -0.72
C SER A 84 -16.57 -3.18 -0.53
N THR A 85 -16.29 -2.03 0.08
CA THR A 85 -17.29 -1.00 0.36
C THR A 85 -17.05 0.24 -0.50
N THR A 86 -18.13 0.91 -0.89
CA THR A 86 -18.07 2.20 -1.58
C THR A 86 -17.67 3.29 -0.60
N GLY A 87 -16.54 3.92 -0.85
CA GLY A 87 -16.08 5.11 -0.15
C GLY A 87 -16.17 6.34 -1.04
N LYS A 88 -15.06 7.07 -1.21
CA LYS A 88 -14.94 8.15 -2.21
C LYS A 88 -14.85 7.60 -3.64
N THR A 89 -14.43 6.35 -3.79
CA THR A 89 -14.35 5.62 -5.06
C THR A 89 -15.15 4.33 -4.95
N PRO A 90 -15.58 3.74 -6.10
CA PRO A 90 -16.18 2.41 -6.11
C PRO A 90 -15.26 1.35 -5.52
N PRO A 91 -15.80 0.21 -5.04
CA PRO A 91 -15.00 -0.88 -4.48
C PRO A 91 -14.00 -1.45 -5.48
N CYS A 92 -12.75 -1.68 -5.04
CA CYS A 92 -11.74 -2.31 -5.89
C CYS A 92 -12.11 -3.74 -6.31
N VAL A 93 -12.84 -4.47 -5.47
CA VAL A 93 -13.32 -5.82 -5.79
C VAL A 93 -14.18 -5.85 -7.04
N ASP A 94 -14.99 -4.81 -7.30
CA ASP A 94 -15.86 -4.75 -8.48
C ASP A 94 -15.06 -4.54 -9.77
N GLU A 95 -13.98 -3.77 -9.72
CA GLU A 95 -13.08 -3.66 -10.87
C GLU A 95 -12.29 -4.95 -11.08
N LEU A 96 -11.78 -5.57 -10.01
CA LEU A 96 -11.04 -6.83 -10.10
C LEU A 96 -11.88 -7.97 -10.70
N LYS A 97 -13.18 -8.03 -10.38
CA LYS A 97 -14.12 -9.05 -10.91
C LYS A 97 -14.34 -8.95 -12.42
N LYS A 98 -14.00 -7.83 -13.05
CA LYS A 98 -14.13 -7.68 -14.52
C LYS A 98 -13.07 -8.47 -15.30
N TYR A 99 -12.03 -8.98 -14.64
CA TYR A 99 -10.89 -9.62 -15.28
C TYR A 99 -10.59 -10.98 -14.63
N ASP A 100 -10.28 -11.98 -15.45
CA ASP A 100 -9.96 -13.35 -14.99
C ASP A 100 -8.51 -13.49 -14.60
N PHE A 101 -8.08 -12.82 -13.53
CA PHE A 101 -6.71 -12.98 -13.04
C PHE A 101 -6.38 -14.44 -12.70
N LYS A 102 -5.20 -14.92 -13.12
CA LYS A 102 -4.72 -16.28 -12.74
C LYS A 102 -4.67 -16.50 -11.24
N GLU A 103 -4.34 -15.46 -10.49
CA GLU A 103 -4.21 -15.48 -9.04
C GLU A 103 -4.21 -14.04 -8.53
N ILE A 104 -4.89 -13.81 -7.44
CA ILE A 104 -4.80 -12.57 -6.67
C ILE A 104 -4.01 -12.86 -5.39
N VAL A 105 -2.90 -12.16 -5.20
CA VAL A 105 -2.01 -12.34 -4.05
C VAL A 105 -2.11 -11.11 -3.15
N ILE A 106 -2.47 -11.32 -1.89
CA ILE A 106 -2.76 -10.28 -0.92
C ILE A 106 -1.72 -10.32 0.20
N GLY A 107 -1.23 -9.15 0.60
CA GLY A 107 -0.26 -8.99 1.67
C GLY A 107 -0.90 -9.11 3.05
N HIS A 108 -1.68 -8.12 3.43
CA HIS A 108 -2.39 -8.07 4.71
C HIS A 108 -3.89 -8.06 4.51
N GLU A 109 -4.60 -8.69 5.44
CA GLU A 109 -6.05 -8.58 5.56
C GLU A 109 -6.45 -7.25 6.19
N ASP A 110 -7.58 -6.74 5.78
CA ASP A 110 -8.28 -5.64 6.42
C ASP A 110 -9.54 -6.18 7.09
N THR A 111 -9.50 -6.37 8.41
CA THR A 111 -10.63 -6.95 9.17
C THR A 111 -11.89 -6.08 9.15
N SER A 112 -11.83 -4.87 8.61
CA SER A 112 -12.98 -4.00 8.37
C SER A 112 -13.61 -4.16 6.99
N GLN A 113 -13.05 -5.04 6.14
CA GLN A 113 -13.48 -5.30 4.77
C GLN A 113 -13.84 -6.78 4.57
N TYR A 114 -14.47 -7.08 3.45
CA TYR A 114 -14.85 -8.44 3.02
C TYR A 114 -14.34 -8.76 1.59
N GLY A 115 -13.32 -8.05 1.14
CA GLY A 115 -12.82 -8.14 -0.24
C GLY A 115 -12.28 -9.52 -0.58
N ILE A 116 -11.55 -10.15 0.35
CA ILE A 116 -11.05 -11.53 0.16
C ILE A 116 -12.23 -12.50 0.00
N GLN A 117 -13.22 -12.44 0.90
CA GLN A 117 -14.37 -13.33 0.90
C GLN A 117 -15.20 -13.16 -0.40
N GLU A 118 -15.40 -11.93 -0.85
CA GLU A 118 -16.12 -11.65 -2.09
C GLU A 118 -15.39 -12.18 -3.32
N LEU A 119 -14.07 -12.01 -3.40
CA LEU A 119 -13.27 -12.52 -4.50
C LEU A 119 -13.26 -14.05 -4.53
N ILE A 120 -13.18 -14.71 -3.35
CA ILE A 120 -13.28 -16.18 -3.25
C ILE A 120 -14.65 -16.67 -3.73
N LYS A 121 -15.76 -16.03 -3.28
CA LYS A 121 -17.13 -16.35 -3.74
C LYS A 121 -17.29 -16.17 -5.24
N SER A 122 -16.55 -15.24 -5.85
CA SER A 122 -16.53 -15.01 -7.29
C SER A 122 -15.58 -15.96 -8.06
N GLY A 123 -15.00 -16.97 -7.40
CA GLY A 123 -14.17 -18.01 -8.02
C GLY A 123 -12.69 -17.67 -8.18
N PHE A 124 -12.23 -16.54 -7.64
CA PHE A 124 -10.81 -16.18 -7.75
C PHE A 124 -9.92 -17.03 -6.84
N LYS A 125 -8.77 -17.41 -7.36
CA LYS A 125 -7.71 -18.04 -6.59
C LYS A 125 -6.99 -16.99 -5.77
N ILE A 126 -7.20 -16.99 -4.46
CA ILE A 126 -6.55 -16.08 -3.52
C ILE A 126 -5.34 -16.76 -2.86
N ARG A 127 -4.25 -16.03 -2.75
CA ARG A 127 -3.07 -16.40 -1.96
C ARG A 127 -2.68 -15.28 -1.03
N GLN A 128 -2.32 -15.59 0.19
CA GLN A 128 -1.80 -14.61 1.13
C GLN A 128 -0.27 -14.74 1.27
N ILE A 129 0.44 -13.62 1.21
CA ILE A 129 1.89 -13.53 1.46
C ILE A 129 2.15 -12.36 2.40
N LYS A 130 2.05 -12.60 3.70
CA LYS A 130 2.35 -11.60 4.74
C LYS A 130 3.84 -11.23 4.71
N GLN A 131 4.13 -9.94 4.83
CA GLN A 131 5.48 -9.43 5.06
C GLN A 131 5.53 -8.68 6.39
N LYS A 132 6.71 -8.67 7.03
CA LYS A 132 6.91 -8.00 8.33
C LYS A 132 6.85 -6.47 8.27
N SER A 133 6.85 -5.87 7.09
CA SER A 133 6.85 -4.41 6.92
C SER A 133 5.46 -3.81 7.17
N LEU A 134 5.04 -3.85 8.44
CA LEU A 134 3.77 -3.28 8.90
C LEU A 134 3.83 -1.77 9.20
N ASP A 135 5.01 -1.18 9.17
CA ASP A 135 5.25 0.17 9.69
C ASP A 135 4.46 1.26 8.97
N ILE A 136 4.11 1.00 7.71
CA ILE A 136 3.48 2.01 6.86
C ILE A 136 1.97 2.21 7.16
N ASN A 137 1.27 1.20 7.73
CA ASN A 137 -0.15 1.26 8.08
C ASN A 137 -0.43 1.00 9.58
N GLN A 138 0.55 1.21 10.46
CA GLN A 138 0.42 0.92 11.90
C GLN A 138 -0.78 1.63 12.54
N GLY A 139 -0.96 2.92 12.22
CA GLY A 139 -2.08 3.71 12.76
C GLY A 139 -3.44 3.15 12.34
N PHE A 140 -3.56 2.71 11.08
CA PHE A 140 -4.76 2.08 10.57
C PHE A 140 -5.05 0.75 11.28
N PHE A 141 -4.06 -0.17 11.34
CA PHE A 141 -4.25 -1.45 12.03
C PHE A 141 -4.52 -1.28 13.53
N LYS A 142 -3.89 -0.29 14.17
CA LYS A 142 -4.20 0.06 15.56
C LYS A 142 -5.66 0.45 15.71
N LYS A 143 -6.16 1.32 14.82
CA LYS A 143 -7.55 1.80 14.83
C LYS A 143 -8.57 0.67 14.66
N ILE A 144 -8.37 -0.25 13.71
CA ILE A 144 -9.33 -1.32 13.45
C ILE A 144 -9.27 -2.45 14.47
N ASN A 145 -8.12 -2.67 15.12
CA ASN A 145 -7.93 -3.76 16.08
C ASN A 145 -8.12 -3.33 17.55
N THR A 146 -8.14 -2.03 17.82
CA THR A 146 -8.25 -1.51 19.19
C THR A 146 -9.08 -0.22 19.22
N THR A 147 -9.64 0.14 20.38
CA THR A 147 -10.32 1.42 20.58
C THR A 147 -9.35 2.58 20.87
N SER A 148 -8.06 2.30 21.01
CA SER A 148 -7.04 3.30 21.38
C SER A 148 -6.43 3.96 20.14
N PRO A 149 -6.13 5.27 20.19
CA PRO A 149 -5.45 5.95 19.12
C PRO A 149 -4.01 5.46 18.97
N TYR A 150 -3.46 5.55 17.75
CA TYR A 150 -2.04 5.36 17.52
C TYR A 150 -1.31 6.68 17.77
N ILE A 151 -0.50 6.70 18.82
CA ILE A 151 0.27 7.89 19.24
C ILE A 151 1.72 7.69 18.84
N ARG A 152 2.28 8.66 18.12
CA ARG A 152 3.71 8.72 17.77
C ARG A 152 4.31 9.97 18.37
N ALA A 153 5.30 9.81 19.25
CA ALA A 153 6.11 10.92 19.76
C ALA A 153 7.41 11.00 18.96
N LYS A 154 7.75 12.19 18.48
CA LYS A 154 9.04 12.47 17.84
C LYS A 154 9.84 13.45 18.65
N ILE A 155 11.04 13.02 19.06
CA ILE A 155 11.96 13.81 19.88
C ILE A 155 13.31 13.89 19.17
N ALA A 156 13.82 15.12 18.96
CA ALA A 156 15.18 15.33 18.50
C ALA A 156 16.12 15.27 19.71
N MET A 157 17.08 14.33 19.68
CA MET A 157 18.07 14.19 20.75
C MET A 157 19.42 13.77 20.19
N SER A 158 20.49 14.07 20.94
CA SER A 158 21.83 13.56 20.69
C SER A 158 21.93 12.06 21.02
N LYS A 159 23.04 11.42 20.61
CA LYS A 159 23.27 9.99 20.87
C LYS A 159 23.26 9.64 22.38
N ASP A 160 23.63 10.58 23.23
CA ASP A 160 23.61 10.47 24.69
C ASP A 160 22.29 10.99 25.33
N GLY A 161 21.24 11.18 24.54
CA GLY A 161 19.89 11.50 25.00
C GLY A 161 19.63 12.97 25.36
N LYS A 162 20.53 13.91 25.00
CA LYS A 162 20.33 15.35 25.27
C LYS A 162 19.44 16.00 24.23
N THR A 163 18.52 16.82 24.65
CA THR A 163 17.54 17.54 23.78
C THR A 163 17.93 18.99 23.50
N SER A 164 19.00 19.50 24.10
CA SER A 164 19.53 20.85 23.88
C SER A 164 21.03 20.93 24.16
N PHE A 165 21.69 21.96 23.62
CA PHE A 165 23.07 22.30 23.94
C PHE A 165 23.15 23.24 25.14
N LYS A 166 24.12 23.06 26.04
CA LYS A 166 24.33 23.92 27.23
C LYS A 166 24.54 25.41 26.87
N ASN A 167 25.26 25.65 25.80
CA ASN A 167 25.66 27.01 25.38
C ASN A 167 24.61 27.80 24.61
N LYS A 168 23.44 27.19 24.30
CA LYS A 168 22.35 27.77 23.52
C LYS A 168 22.75 28.38 22.14
N LYS A 169 24.04 28.30 21.75
CA LYS A 169 24.51 28.82 20.45
C LYS A 169 24.05 27.99 19.27
N ASN A 170 23.97 26.68 19.45
CA ASN A 170 23.46 25.76 18.42
C ASN A 170 22.02 25.36 18.75
N LYS A 171 21.10 25.74 17.86
CA LYS A 171 19.67 25.45 18.02
C LYS A 171 19.30 24.03 17.59
N TRP A 172 20.07 23.45 16.67
CA TRP A 172 19.67 22.21 15.98
C TRP A 172 20.57 21.04 16.37
N ILE A 173 19.95 19.94 16.86
CA ILE A 173 20.64 18.69 17.23
C ILE A 173 20.68 17.72 16.05
N THR A 174 19.70 17.80 15.16
CA THR A 174 19.54 16.91 14.00
C THR A 174 19.82 17.63 12.69
N SER A 175 20.16 16.86 11.65
CA SER A 175 20.42 17.37 10.31
C SER A 175 19.18 18.04 9.67
N ILE A 176 19.38 18.82 8.61
CA ILE A 176 18.30 19.42 7.82
C ILE A 176 17.41 18.30 7.24
N ALA A 177 18.00 17.21 6.72
CA ALA A 177 17.25 16.08 6.20
C ALA A 177 16.31 15.46 7.24
N SER A 178 16.80 15.24 8.47
CA SER A 178 15.96 14.71 9.57
C SER A 178 14.85 15.67 9.99
N ARG A 179 15.08 16.97 9.91
CA ARG A 179 14.05 17.98 10.23
C ARG A 179 12.98 18.06 9.15
N ASN A 180 13.38 17.97 7.88
CA ASN A 180 12.43 17.94 6.76
C ASN A 180 11.56 16.68 6.84
N ASP A 181 12.16 15.52 7.04
CA ASP A 181 11.43 14.26 7.25
C ASP A 181 10.41 14.37 8.39
N ALA A 182 10.79 15.06 9.49
CA ALA A 182 9.90 15.29 10.63
C ALA A 182 8.63 16.06 10.32
N GLN A 183 8.66 16.95 9.34
CA GLN A 183 7.50 17.78 8.98
C GLN A 183 6.48 17.03 8.12
N HIS A 184 6.84 15.86 7.60
CA HIS A 184 5.93 15.00 6.83
C HIS A 184 5.09 14.07 7.71
N TYR A 185 5.35 14.02 9.03
CA TYR A 185 4.59 13.23 10.00
C TYR A 185 3.45 14.08 10.66
#